data_fe0dd19a82d9c938d8a71ce3a98bdb90
#
_entry.id   fe0dd19a82d9c938d8a71ce3a98bdb90
#
_cell.length_a   1.000
_cell.length_b   1.000
_cell.length_c   1.000
_cell.angle_alpha   90.00
_cell.angle_beta   90.00
_cell.angle_gamma   90.00
#
_symmetry.space_group_name_H-M   'P 1'
#
loop_
_entity.id
_entity.type
_entity.pdbx_description
1 polymer ?
#
loop_
_entity_poly.entity_id
_entity_poly.type
_entity_poly.pdbx_seq_one_letter_code
_entity_poly.pdbx_strand_id
1 'polypeptide(L)'
;MRLFSQDTKVQALKSVPLFEGLSRKELVQLERICEDLRVEPGKVLCREGQIGHEFFVLVDGKVQVARKGRRVATLTGGDFVGEIALIMEMPRTATVTAETPLRFFVLTRREFHAVLDQNPKVERKVLRALARRLAETSSDPTLA
;
A
#
# COMPACT_ATOMS: atom_id res chain seq x y z
N MET A 1 11.41 11.03 22.22
CA MET A 1 10.73 9.79 21.77
C MET A 1 10.79 9.71 20.26
N ARG A 2 11.09 8.56 19.79
CA ARG A 2 11.19 8.31 18.35
C ARG A 2 9.83 7.82 17.83
N LEU A 3 9.19 8.62 16.99
CA LEU A 3 7.87 8.31 16.45
C LEU A 3 7.93 7.46 15.18
N PHE A 4 9.02 7.60 14.40
CA PHE A 4 9.22 6.92 13.13
C PHE A 4 10.59 6.27 13.10
N SER A 5 10.74 5.28 12.18
CA SER A 5 12.04 4.70 11.89
C SER A 5 13.04 5.78 11.46
N GLN A 6 14.28 5.66 11.90
CA GLN A 6 15.38 6.52 11.45
C GLN A 6 16.08 5.95 10.22
N ASP A 7 15.57 4.86 9.67
CA ASP A 7 16.14 4.25 8.49
C ASP A 7 16.16 5.21 7.31
N THR A 8 17.21 5.12 6.49
CA THR A 8 17.24 5.82 5.21
C THR A 8 16.10 5.27 4.34
N LYS A 9 15.76 6.01 3.30
CA LYS A 9 14.72 5.59 2.36
C LYS A 9 15.00 4.21 1.77
N VAL A 10 16.25 3.94 1.35
CA VAL A 10 16.65 2.64 0.80
C VAL A 10 16.53 1.53 1.84
N GLN A 11 17.01 1.79 3.07
CA GLN A 11 16.90 0.80 4.15
C GLN A 11 15.45 0.47 4.46
N ALA A 12 14.59 1.48 4.50
CA ALA A 12 13.17 1.29 4.73
C ALA A 12 12.51 0.51 3.61
N LEU A 13 12.83 0.81 2.35
CA LEU A 13 12.33 0.04 1.20
C LEU A 13 12.76 -1.42 1.27
N LYS A 14 14.02 -1.66 1.61
CA LYS A 14 14.57 -3.01 1.73
C LYS A 14 13.88 -3.82 2.82
N SER A 15 13.41 -3.17 3.88
CA SER A 15 12.78 -3.85 5.02
C SER A 15 11.32 -4.26 4.74
N VAL A 16 10.70 -3.73 3.70
CA VAL A 16 9.30 -4.03 3.37
C VAL A 16 9.22 -5.37 2.64
N PRO A 17 8.39 -6.32 3.13
CA PRO A 17 8.27 -7.65 2.51
C PRO A 17 7.91 -7.62 1.02
N LEU A 18 7.13 -6.61 0.59
CA LEU A 18 6.77 -6.45 -0.82
C LEU A 18 7.99 -6.37 -1.72
N PHE A 19 9.06 -5.74 -1.25
CA PHE A 19 10.27 -5.49 -2.03
C PHE A 19 11.41 -6.48 -1.72
N GLU A 20 11.10 -7.55 -0.98
CA GLU A 20 12.07 -8.59 -0.69
C GLU A 20 12.55 -9.24 -1.98
N GLY A 21 13.86 -9.42 -2.10
CA GLY A 21 14.47 -10.04 -3.27
C GLY A 21 14.83 -9.07 -4.40
N LEU A 22 14.51 -7.78 -4.26
CA LEU A 22 14.96 -6.79 -5.23
C LEU A 22 16.46 -6.57 -5.09
N SER A 23 17.15 -6.39 -6.22
CA SER A 23 18.57 -6.05 -6.25
C SER A 23 18.76 -4.62 -5.73
N ARG A 24 20.01 -4.28 -5.37
CA ARG A 24 20.35 -2.92 -4.98
C ARG A 24 19.99 -1.92 -6.08
N LYS A 25 20.24 -2.27 -7.32
CA LYS A 25 19.92 -1.42 -8.48
C LYS A 25 18.42 -1.14 -8.56
N GLU A 26 17.61 -2.18 -8.38
CA GLU A 26 16.16 -2.06 -8.40
C GLU A 26 15.65 -1.21 -7.22
N LEU A 27 16.23 -1.38 -6.05
CA LEU A 27 15.87 -0.57 -4.88
C LEU A 27 16.21 0.90 -5.07
N VAL A 28 17.37 1.19 -5.68
CA VAL A 28 17.78 2.58 -5.97
C VAL A 28 16.84 3.23 -6.97
N GLN A 29 16.41 2.48 -7.99
CA GLN A 29 15.44 2.97 -8.96
C GLN A 29 14.11 3.29 -8.30
N LEU A 30 13.64 2.41 -7.41
CA LEU A 30 12.41 2.59 -6.66
C LEU A 30 12.49 3.81 -5.73
N GLU A 31 13.63 4.00 -5.06
CA GLU A 31 13.87 5.15 -4.21
C GLU A 31 13.69 6.48 -4.96
N ARG A 32 14.12 6.52 -6.21
CA ARG A 32 14.04 7.74 -7.02
C ARG A 32 12.62 8.14 -7.40
N ILE A 33 11.71 7.18 -7.49
CA ILE A 33 10.36 7.44 -7.98
C ILE A 33 9.32 7.54 -6.88
N CYS A 34 9.49 6.87 -5.74
CA CYS A 34 8.51 6.94 -4.66
C CYS A 34 8.77 8.12 -3.73
N GLU A 35 7.69 8.68 -3.17
CA GLU A 35 7.78 9.68 -2.12
C GLU A 35 7.77 9.01 -0.75
N ASP A 36 8.56 9.54 0.18
CA ASP A 36 8.65 9.10 1.58
C ASP A 36 7.93 10.15 2.43
N LEU A 37 6.75 9.83 2.91
CA LEU A 37 5.90 10.76 3.63
C LEU A 37 5.66 10.33 5.07
N ARG A 38 5.43 11.33 5.92
CA ARG A 38 5.04 11.13 7.32
C ARG A 38 3.82 11.97 7.61
N VAL A 39 2.84 11.36 8.27
CA VAL A 39 1.59 12.03 8.60
C VAL A 39 1.18 11.73 10.03
N GLU A 40 0.31 12.59 10.57
CA GLU A 40 -0.24 12.45 11.91
C GLU A 40 -1.47 11.54 11.91
N PRO A 41 -1.88 11.02 13.10
CA PRO A 41 -3.12 10.26 13.22
C PRO A 41 -4.30 11.07 12.68
N GLY A 42 -5.23 10.38 12.06
CA GLY A 42 -6.43 11.00 11.47
C GLY A 42 -6.30 11.34 9.99
N LYS A 43 -5.08 11.31 9.43
CA LYS A 43 -4.89 11.57 8.00
C LYS A 43 -5.53 10.44 7.19
N VAL A 44 -6.38 10.80 6.24
CA VAL A 44 -7.03 9.85 5.35
C VAL A 44 -6.17 9.66 4.10
N LEU A 45 -5.80 8.40 3.83
CA LEU A 45 -5.03 8.04 2.64
C LEU A 45 -5.94 7.70 1.46
N CYS A 46 -7.01 6.98 1.73
CA CYS A 46 -7.99 6.56 0.73
C CYS A 46 -9.39 6.83 1.26
N ARG A 47 -10.29 7.33 0.40
CA ARG A 47 -11.72 7.47 0.74
C ARG A 47 -12.55 6.53 -0.10
N GLU A 48 -13.35 5.71 0.55
CA GLU A 48 -14.26 4.78 -0.12
C GLU A 48 -15.13 5.51 -1.14
N GLY A 49 -15.23 4.95 -2.34
CA GLY A 49 -16.04 5.50 -3.41
C GLY A 49 -15.37 6.56 -4.27
N GLN A 50 -14.24 7.10 -3.84
CA GLN A 50 -13.49 8.09 -4.64
C GLN A 50 -12.52 7.41 -5.59
N ILE A 51 -12.20 8.06 -6.69
CA ILE A 51 -11.22 7.58 -7.65
C ILE A 51 -9.83 7.62 -7.00
N GLY A 52 -9.09 6.51 -7.08
CA GLY A 52 -7.74 6.41 -6.54
C GLY A 52 -6.68 6.64 -7.62
N HIS A 53 -5.64 7.37 -7.26
CA HIS A 53 -4.52 7.67 -8.16
C HIS A 53 -3.18 7.22 -7.61
N GLU A 54 -3.14 6.67 -6.40
CA GLU A 54 -1.90 6.38 -5.70
C GLU A 54 -1.92 5.02 -5.04
N PHE A 55 -0.73 4.45 -4.92
CA PHE A 55 -0.45 3.21 -4.21
C PHE A 55 0.41 3.54 -3.00
N PHE A 56 0.10 2.94 -1.85
CA PHE A 56 0.77 3.23 -0.58
C PHE A 56 1.43 2.00 0.00
N VAL A 57 2.69 2.15 0.42
CA VAL A 57 3.44 1.10 1.13
C VAL A 57 3.75 1.61 2.53
N LEU A 58 3.24 0.91 3.55
CA LEU A 58 3.40 1.34 4.94
C LEU A 58 4.77 0.91 5.46
N VAL A 59 5.46 1.83 6.14
CA VAL A 59 6.77 1.58 6.73
C VAL A 59 6.66 1.45 8.25
N ASP A 60 6.13 2.48 8.91
CA ASP A 60 5.94 2.51 10.37
C ASP A 60 4.56 3.03 10.69
N GLY A 61 3.94 2.46 11.71
CA GLY A 61 2.64 2.89 12.19
C GLY A 61 1.53 1.95 11.79
N LYS A 62 0.29 2.41 12.02
CA LYS A 62 -0.92 1.62 11.77
C LYS A 62 -1.95 2.45 11.04
N VAL A 63 -2.69 1.80 10.15
CA VAL A 63 -3.87 2.39 9.51
C VAL A 63 -5.08 1.54 9.81
N GLN A 64 -6.22 2.21 9.89
CA GLN A 64 -7.52 1.59 10.03
C GLN A 64 -8.16 1.54 8.64
N VAL A 65 -8.65 0.37 8.26
CA VAL A 65 -9.41 0.17 7.03
C VAL A 65 -10.88 -0.01 7.37
N ALA A 66 -11.74 0.82 6.77
CA ALA A 66 -13.18 0.78 7.05
C ALA A 66 -13.99 0.74 5.76
N ARG A 67 -15.09 -0.01 5.78
CA ARG A 67 -16.08 -0.06 4.71
C ARG A 67 -17.45 0.18 5.28
N LYS A 68 -18.21 1.10 4.62
CA LYS A 68 -19.56 1.44 5.07
C LYS A 68 -19.59 1.81 6.55
N GLY A 69 -18.57 2.55 7.00
CA GLY A 69 -18.47 3.01 8.38
C GLY A 69 -18.00 1.96 9.38
N ARG A 70 -17.73 0.74 8.96
CA ARG A 70 -17.28 -0.34 9.85
C ARG A 70 -15.80 -0.63 9.65
N ARG A 71 -15.05 -0.74 10.75
CA ARG A 71 -13.66 -1.18 10.71
C ARG A 71 -13.62 -2.65 10.27
N VAL A 72 -12.89 -2.91 9.20
CA VAL A 72 -12.75 -4.28 8.67
C VAL A 72 -11.35 -4.84 8.83
N ALA A 73 -10.34 -3.97 9.00
CA ALA A 73 -8.97 -4.41 9.19
C ALA A 73 -8.12 -3.30 9.80
N THR A 74 -7.01 -3.69 10.39
CA THR A 74 -5.90 -2.81 10.77
C THR A 74 -4.68 -3.30 10.01
N LEU A 75 -3.99 -2.41 9.31
CA LEU A 75 -2.75 -2.75 8.62
C LEU A 75 -1.60 -2.00 9.29
N THR A 76 -0.41 -2.59 9.23
CA THR A 76 0.77 -2.08 9.91
C THR A 76 1.94 -1.95 8.94
N GLY A 77 3.05 -1.45 9.44
CA GLY A 77 4.28 -1.35 8.66
C GLY A 77 4.62 -2.66 7.96
N GLY A 78 4.96 -2.58 6.68
CA GLY A 78 5.19 -3.73 5.81
C GLY A 78 4.01 -4.06 4.90
N ASP A 79 2.81 -3.62 5.25
CA ASP A 79 1.61 -3.80 4.41
C ASP A 79 1.51 -2.72 3.34
N PHE A 80 0.62 -2.92 2.38
CA PHE A 80 0.35 -1.93 1.34
C PHE A 80 -1.14 -1.82 1.07
N VAL A 81 -1.57 -0.70 0.49
CA VAL A 81 -2.97 -0.43 0.15
C VAL A 81 -3.07 0.33 -1.16
N GLY A 82 -4.22 0.22 -1.81
CA GLY A 82 -4.53 1.01 -3.00
C GLY A 82 -4.46 0.25 -4.32
N GLU A 83 -4.00 -1.02 -4.31
CA GLU A 83 -3.82 -1.82 -5.52
C GLU A 83 -5.14 -2.15 -6.22
N ILE A 84 -6.22 -2.36 -5.46
CA ILE A 84 -7.51 -2.74 -6.05
C ILE A 84 -7.99 -1.68 -7.03
N ALA A 85 -8.03 -0.43 -6.58
CA ALA A 85 -8.53 0.68 -7.41
C ALA A 85 -7.68 0.89 -8.67
N LEU A 86 -6.37 0.68 -8.56
CA LEU A 86 -5.45 0.91 -9.68
C LEU A 86 -5.44 -0.21 -10.71
N ILE A 87 -5.46 -1.47 -10.24
CA ILE A 87 -5.45 -2.64 -11.13
C ILE A 87 -6.82 -2.87 -11.75
N MET A 88 -7.87 -2.77 -10.94
CA MET A 88 -9.24 -3.02 -11.39
C MET A 88 -9.88 -1.81 -12.04
N GLU A 89 -9.22 -0.65 -12.02
CA GLU A 89 -9.76 0.60 -12.57
C GLU A 89 -11.15 0.90 -12.03
N MET A 90 -11.29 0.86 -10.69
CA MET A 90 -12.55 1.08 -10.00
C MET A 90 -12.33 2.03 -8.83
N PRO A 91 -13.41 2.62 -8.28
CA PRO A 91 -13.29 3.48 -7.10
C PRO A 91 -12.70 2.73 -5.90
N ARG A 92 -12.16 3.49 -4.94
CA ARG A 92 -11.62 2.93 -3.69
C ARG A 92 -12.68 2.08 -3.00
N THR A 93 -12.30 0.88 -2.56
CA THR A 93 -13.21 -0.06 -1.90
C THR A 93 -13.35 0.17 -0.41
N ALA A 94 -12.49 1.01 0.16
CA ALA A 94 -12.46 1.27 1.59
C ALA A 94 -11.87 2.64 1.89
N THR A 95 -12.15 3.13 3.10
CA THR A 95 -11.49 4.32 3.64
C THR A 95 -10.32 3.85 4.50
N VAL A 96 -9.14 4.40 4.24
CA VAL A 96 -7.91 4.06 4.97
C VAL A 96 -7.43 5.32 5.69
N THR A 97 -7.33 5.24 7.01
CA THR A 97 -7.00 6.38 7.87
C THR A 97 -5.84 6.03 8.78
N ALA A 98 -4.87 6.93 8.92
CA ALA A 98 -3.77 6.75 9.87
C ALA A 98 -4.33 6.71 11.29
N GLU A 99 -4.06 5.62 12.01
CA GLU A 99 -4.49 5.45 13.41
C GLU A 99 -3.42 5.97 14.36
N THR A 100 -2.16 5.86 13.97
CA THR A 100 -0.98 6.34 14.69
C THR A 100 -0.20 7.29 13.78
N PRO A 101 0.86 7.94 14.27
CA PRO A 101 1.82 8.57 13.38
C PRO A 101 2.26 7.53 12.33
N LEU A 102 2.34 7.92 11.08
CA LEU A 102 2.54 6.99 9.97
C LEU A 102 3.63 7.46 9.03
N ARG A 103 4.57 6.57 8.73
CA ARG A 103 5.54 6.75 7.64
C ARG A 103 5.18 5.77 6.53
N PHE A 104 5.12 6.26 5.30
CA PHE A 104 4.76 5.43 4.15
C PHE A 104 5.36 5.96 2.86
N PHE A 105 5.46 5.08 1.87
CA PHE A 105 5.88 5.45 0.52
C PHE A 105 4.68 5.55 -0.39
N VAL A 106 4.72 6.49 -1.33
CA VAL A 106 3.66 6.71 -2.30
C VAL A 106 4.20 6.55 -3.70
N LEU A 107 3.48 5.80 -4.52
CA LEU A 107 3.71 5.70 -5.97
C LEU A 107 2.44 6.20 -6.67
N THR A 108 2.63 7.00 -7.72
CA THR A 108 1.52 7.37 -8.59
C THR A 108 1.03 6.13 -9.34
N ARG A 109 -0.16 6.20 -9.95
CA ARG A 109 -0.69 5.11 -10.79
C ARG A 109 0.33 4.67 -11.84
N ARG A 110 0.93 5.61 -12.53
CA ARG A 110 1.91 5.34 -13.59
C ARG A 110 3.16 4.63 -13.05
N GLU A 111 3.68 5.13 -11.93
CA GLU A 111 4.85 4.54 -11.28
C GLU A 111 4.55 3.14 -10.76
N PHE A 112 3.37 2.95 -10.18
CA PHE A 112 2.93 1.65 -9.70
C PHE A 112 2.91 0.62 -10.82
N HIS A 113 2.28 0.94 -11.96
CA HIS A 113 2.24 0.03 -13.09
C HIS A 113 3.63 -0.26 -13.65
N ALA A 114 4.51 0.74 -13.70
CA ALA A 114 5.89 0.56 -14.14
C ALA A 114 6.65 -0.41 -13.22
N VAL A 115 6.46 -0.29 -11.91
CA VAL A 115 7.08 -1.20 -10.94
C VAL A 115 6.60 -2.63 -11.15
N LEU A 116 5.31 -2.83 -11.35
CA LEU A 116 4.75 -4.17 -11.61
C LEU A 116 5.32 -4.76 -12.91
N ASP A 117 5.39 -3.96 -13.96
CA ASP A 117 5.87 -4.42 -15.27
C ASP A 117 7.34 -4.83 -15.24
N GLN A 118 8.14 -4.15 -14.41
CA GLN A 118 9.58 -4.38 -14.34
C GLN A 118 9.98 -5.41 -13.28
N ASN A 119 9.09 -5.76 -12.36
CA ASN A 119 9.41 -6.60 -11.19
C ASN A 119 8.36 -7.70 -11.00
N PRO A 120 8.51 -8.85 -11.70
CA PRO A 120 7.53 -9.94 -11.61
C PRO A 120 7.27 -10.45 -10.18
N LYS A 121 8.27 -10.41 -9.31
CA LYS A 121 8.09 -10.84 -7.90
C LYS A 121 7.15 -9.89 -7.15
N VAL A 122 7.29 -8.59 -7.39
CA VAL A 122 6.43 -7.58 -6.78
C VAL A 122 5.01 -7.72 -7.33
N GLU A 123 4.88 -7.86 -8.65
CA GLU A 123 3.59 -8.06 -9.30
C GLU A 123 2.86 -9.26 -8.71
N ARG A 124 3.54 -10.39 -8.54
CA ARG A 124 2.93 -11.60 -7.98
C ARG A 124 2.40 -11.36 -6.56
N LYS A 125 3.17 -10.69 -5.72
CA LYS A 125 2.73 -10.39 -4.34
C LYS A 125 1.52 -9.47 -4.32
N VAL A 126 1.50 -8.47 -5.20
CA VAL A 126 0.37 -7.55 -5.32
C VAL A 126 -0.88 -8.28 -5.81
N LEU A 127 -0.74 -9.12 -6.85
CA LEU A 127 -1.87 -9.88 -7.39
C LEU A 127 -2.45 -10.87 -6.38
N ARG A 128 -1.60 -11.51 -5.57
CA ARG A 128 -2.07 -12.40 -4.50
C ARG A 128 -2.87 -11.63 -3.44
N ALA A 129 -2.38 -10.47 -3.05
CA ALA A 129 -3.09 -9.62 -2.10
C ALA A 129 -4.41 -9.12 -2.69
N LEU A 130 -4.41 -8.73 -3.96
CA LEU A 130 -5.61 -8.30 -4.67
C LEU A 130 -6.68 -9.40 -4.66
N ALA A 131 -6.29 -10.62 -5.04
CA ALA A 131 -7.21 -11.75 -5.09
C ALA A 131 -7.81 -12.04 -3.71
N ARG A 132 -6.96 -12.05 -2.67
CA ARG A 132 -7.41 -12.29 -1.29
C ARG A 132 -8.38 -11.20 -0.83
N ARG A 133 -8.05 -9.94 -1.07
CA ARG A 133 -8.86 -8.80 -0.65
C ARG A 133 -10.19 -8.73 -1.38
N LEU A 134 -10.22 -9.07 -2.67
CA LEU A 134 -11.47 -9.15 -3.43
C LEU A 134 -12.37 -10.28 -2.91
N ALA A 135 -11.80 -11.43 -2.57
CA ALA A 135 -12.54 -12.53 -1.99
C ALA A 135 -13.17 -12.15 -0.65
N GLU A 136 -12.44 -11.39 0.18
CA GLU A 136 -12.92 -10.91 1.47
C GLU A 136 -14.02 -9.86 1.33
N THR A 137 -14.04 -9.09 0.24
CA THR A 137 -15.07 -8.08 0.00
C THR A 137 -16.31 -8.63 -0.68
N SER A 138 -16.22 -9.81 -1.32
CA SER A 138 -17.32 -10.42 -2.05
C SER A 138 -18.12 -11.34 -1.13
N SER A 139 -19.46 -11.23 -1.21
CA SER A 139 -20.37 -12.18 -0.58
C SER A 139 -20.87 -13.25 -1.57
N ASP A 140 -20.34 -13.25 -2.80
CA ASP A 140 -20.75 -14.17 -3.84
C ASP A 140 -20.16 -15.56 -3.58
N PRO A 141 -21.01 -16.60 -3.29
CA PRO A 141 -20.53 -17.94 -3.01
C PRO A 141 -19.92 -18.64 -4.24
N THR A 142 -20.10 -18.11 -5.44
CA THR A 142 -19.52 -18.69 -6.65
C THR A 142 -18.08 -18.26 -6.86
N LEU A 143 -17.60 -17.32 -6.07
CA LEU A 143 -16.21 -16.87 -6.13
C LEU A 143 -15.34 -17.91 -5.40
N ALA A 144 -14.87 -18.87 -6.12
CA ALA A 144 -14.11 -19.99 -5.56
C ALA A 144 -12.65 -19.94 -6.01
#